data_d7ef29608c2e0b4c9ccfa23d28ac4344
#
_entry.id   d7ef29608c2e0b4c9ccfa23d28ac4344
#
_cell.length_a   1.000
_cell.length_b   1.000
_cell.length_c   1.000
_cell.angle_alpha   90.00
_cell.angle_beta   90.00
_cell.angle_gamma   90.00
#
_symmetry.space_group_name_H-M   'P 1'
#
loop_
_entity.id
_entity.type
_entity.pdbx_description
1 polymer ?
#
loop_
_entity_poly.entity_id
_entity_poly.type
_entity_poly.pdbx_seq_one_letter_code
_entity_poly.pdbx_strand_id
1 'polypeptide(L)'
;MTDMNKINFEALENVAGGYESHTVHNDAVSYANIRKAPGLDSKVFFTIKNGEQVLTTGHKVKKDGYVWYEIMLAGAYDTGWIAGSLIGF
;
A
#
# COMPACT_ATOMS: atom_id res chain seq x y z
N MET A 1 -22.05 -2.82 14.19
CA MET A 1 -20.93 -3.56 13.77
C MET A 1 -19.85 -2.64 13.31
N THR A 2 -18.76 -3.02 13.59
CA THR A 2 -17.65 -2.21 13.23
C THR A 2 -17.33 -2.35 11.77
N ASP A 3 -17.01 -1.27 11.18
CA ASP A 3 -16.47 -1.24 9.88
C ASP A 3 -15.22 -2.11 9.86
N MET A 4 -15.13 -3.02 8.95
CA MET A 4 -14.01 -3.92 8.86
C MET A 4 -12.70 -3.19 8.66
N ASN A 5 -12.74 -2.08 7.96
CA ASN A 5 -11.54 -1.30 7.75
C ASN A 5 -11.01 -0.69 9.04
N LYS A 6 -11.90 -0.42 9.97
CA LYS A 6 -11.47 0.20 11.22
C LYS A 6 -11.03 -0.81 12.24
N ILE A 7 -11.69 -1.94 12.28
CA ILE A 7 -11.33 -2.95 13.25
C ILE A 7 -9.92 -3.36 13.09
N ASN A 8 -9.54 -3.50 11.85
CA ASN A 8 -8.30 -4.17 11.58
C ASN A 8 -7.09 -3.37 11.93
N PHE A 9 -7.20 -2.05 11.99
CA PHE A 9 -6.05 -1.26 12.38
C PHE A 9 -5.63 -1.55 13.80
N GLU A 10 -6.59 -1.61 14.71
CA GLU A 10 -6.26 -1.87 16.09
C GLU A 10 -5.75 -3.29 16.28
N ALA A 11 -6.37 -4.24 15.59
CA ALA A 11 -5.92 -5.61 15.66
C ALA A 11 -4.53 -5.78 15.06
N LEU A 12 -4.25 -5.10 13.97
CA LEU A 12 -2.97 -5.20 13.31
C LEU A 12 -1.84 -4.60 14.13
N GLU A 13 -2.12 -3.60 14.91
CA GLU A 13 -1.11 -3.01 15.78
C GLU A 13 -0.61 -3.99 16.82
N ASN A 14 -1.41 -4.98 17.14
CA ASN A 14 -1.02 -5.98 18.11
C ASN A 14 -0.35 -7.18 17.47
N VAL A 15 -0.30 -7.21 16.15
CA VAL A 15 0.38 -8.29 15.43
C VAL A 15 1.81 -7.86 15.20
N ALA A 16 2.74 -8.71 15.57
CA ALA A 16 4.13 -8.44 15.27
C ALA A 16 4.31 -8.36 13.76
N GLY A 17 5.14 -7.44 13.30
CA GLY A 17 5.45 -7.39 11.89
C GLY A 17 5.14 -6.09 11.18
N GLY A 18 4.58 -5.14 11.88
CA GLY A 18 4.63 -3.80 11.36
C GLY A 18 3.68 -3.46 10.25
N TYR A 19 2.45 -3.94 10.33
CA TYR A 19 1.42 -3.38 9.46
C TYR A 19 1.19 -1.92 9.85
N GLU A 20 1.24 -1.04 8.86
CA GLU A 20 1.04 0.39 9.08
C GLU A 20 0.09 0.94 8.04
N SER A 21 -0.72 1.90 8.44
CA SER A 21 -1.64 2.58 7.55
C SER A 21 -0.95 3.80 6.95
N HIS A 22 -1.09 3.96 5.65
CA HIS A 22 -0.57 5.11 4.94
C HIS A 22 -1.63 5.63 3.97
N THR A 23 -1.60 6.95 3.74
CA THR A 23 -2.51 7.57 2.80
C THR A 23 -1.82 7.74 1.46
N VAL A 24 -2.51 7.35 0.40
CA VAL A 24 -1.99 7.49 -0.96
C VAL A 24 -2.05 8.94 -1.39
N HIS A 25 -0.95 9.45 -1.92
CA HIS A 25 -0.90 10.78 -2.48
C HIS A 25 0.09 10.84 -3.63
N ASN A 26 -0.41 11.12 -4.82
CA ASN A 26 0.40 11.27 -6.02
C ASN A 26 0.22 12.69 -6.54
N ASP A 27 1.32 13.46 -6.59
CA ASP A 27 1.26 14.84 -7.02
C ASP A 27 1.06 14.98 -8.52
N ALA A 28 1.44 13.97 -9.27
CA ALA A 28 1.40 14.06 -10.74
C ALA A 28 0.01 13.78 -11.29
N VAL A 29 -0.69 12.83 -10.68
CA VAL A 29 -2.04 12.44 -11.12
C VAL A 29 -2.88 12.09 -9.90
N SER A 30 -4.17 11.85 -10.10
CA SER A 30 -5.11 11.67 -8.99
C SER A 30 -5.14 10.25 -8.43
N TYR A 31 -4.22 9.39 -8.84
CA TYR A 31 -4.22 7.99 -8.43
C TYR A 31 -2.80 7.45 -8.39
N ALA A 32 -2.64 6.29 -7.78
CA ALA A 32 -1.39 5.57 -7.75
C ALA A 32 -1.57 4.21 -8.41
N ASN A 33 -0.56 3.79 -9.16
CA ASN A 33 -0.53 2.45 -9.74
C ASN A 33 -0.05 1.45 -8.70
N ILE A 34 -0.78 0.36 -8.57
CA ILE A 34 -0.40 -0.75 -7.72
C ILE A 34 0.02 -1.90 -8.65
N ARG A 35 1.22 -2.38 -8.45
CA ARG A 35 1.81 -3.36 -9.37
C ARG A 35 1.86 -4.73 -8.72
N LYS A 36 1.95 -5.75 -9.56
CA LYS A 36 1.98 -7.13 -9.07
C LYS A 36 3.30 -7.49 -8.43
N ALA A 37 4.37 -6.79 -8.79
CA ALA A 37 5.70 -7.00 -8.26
C ALA A 37 6.43 -5.66 -8.22
N PRO A 38 7.53 -5.55 -7.47
CA PRO A 38 8.32 -4.32 -7.50
C PRO A 38 8.88 -4.05 -8.87
N GLY A 39 8.92 -2.78 -9.27
CA GLY A 39 9.56 -2.38 -10.51
C GLY A 39 8.62 -1.67 -11.46
N LEU A 40 9.18 -0.74 -12.23
CA LEU A 40 8.40 0.06 -13.17
C LEU A 40 7.89 -0.77 -14.36
N ASP A 41 8.54 -1.86 -14.66
CA ASP A 41 8.13 -2.76 -15.73
C ASP A 41 7.17 -3.84 -15.29
N SER A 42 6.84 -3.89 -14.02
CA SER A 42 5.87 -4.84 -13.53
C SER A 42 4.46 -4.42 -13.91
N LYS A 43 3.61 -5.39 -14.16
CA LYS A 43 2.25 -5.14 -14.60
C LYS A 43 1.47 -4.39 -13.53
N VAL A 44 0.71 -3.39 -13.95
CA VAL A 44 -0.21 -2.69 -13.06
C VAL A 44 -1.38 -3.61 -12.76
N PHE A 45 -1.61 -3.83 -11.48
CA PHE A 45 -2.65 -4.71 -11.01
C PHE A 45 -3.97 -3.97 -10.88
N PHE A 46 -3.91 -2.80 -10.23
CA PHE A 46 -5.06 -1.91 -10.09
C PHE A 46 -4.56 -0.54 -9.68
N THR A 47 -5.46 0.42 -9.55
CA THR A 47 -5.11 1.77 -9.11
C THR A 47 -5.88 2.14 -7.86
N ILE A 48 -5.29 3.04 -7.08
CA ILE A 48 -5.90 3.55 -5.84
C ILE A 48 -5.92 5.05 -5.94
N LYS A 49 -7.05 5.65 -5.60
CA LYS A 49 -7.20 7.11 -5.68
C LYS A 49 -6.46 7.79 -4.53
N ASN A 50 -6.01 9.01 -4.80
CA ASN A 50 -5.45 9.86 -3.76
C ASN A 50 -6.46 10.00 -2.61
N GLY A 51 -5.94 9.96 -1.39
CA GLY A 51 -6.75 10.07 -0.20
C GLY A 51 -7.18 8.76 0.39
N GLU A 52 -7.07 7.66 -0.36
CA GLU A 52 -7.40 6.35 0.19
C GLU A 52 -6.24 5.82 1.01
N GLN A 53 -6.55 4.95 1.94
CA GLN A 53 -5.54 4.39 2.83
C GLN A 53 -5.21 2.96 2.44
N VAL A 54 -3.95 2.62 2.63
CA VAL A 54 -3.44 1.26 2.39
C VAL A 54 -2.68 0.81 3.62
N LEU A 55 -2.52 -0.50 3.74
CA LEU A 55 -1.73 -1.10 4.82
C LEU A 55 -0.45 -1.65 4.22
N THR A 56 0.68 -1.25 4.78
CA THR A 56 1.96 -1.86 4.41
C THR A 56 2.16 -3.13 5.21
N THR A 57 2.77 -4.15 4.58
CA THR A 57 2.98 -5.45 5.24
C THR A 57 4.33 -5.54 5.92
N GLY A 58 5.21 -4.58 5.70
CA GLY A 58 6.57 -4.62 6.20
C GLY A 58 7.60 -5.06 5.16
N HIS A 59 7.16 -5.61 4.05
CA HIS A 59 8.06 -5.99 2.97
C HIS A 59 8.36 -4.79 2.10
N LYS A 60 9.63 -4.60 1.78
CA LYS A 60 10.03 -3.55 0.86
C LYS A 60 11.20 -4.02 0.00
N VAL A 61 11.26 -3.49 -1.21
CA VAL A 61 12.30 -3.86 -2.18
C VAL A 61 12.74 -2.60 -2.91
N LYS A 62 14.05 -2.42 -3.04
CA LYS A 62 14.58 -1.31 -3.84
C LYS A 62 14.78 -1.79 -5.26
N LYS A 63 14.15 -1.10 -6.22
CA LYS A 63 14.27 -1.45 -7.63
C LYS A 63 13.92 -0.25 -8.50
N ASP A 64 14.63 -0.07 -9.60
CA ASP A 64 14.40 0.98 -10.58
C ASP A 64 14.43 2.39 -9.96
N GLY A 65 15.28 2.59 -8.96
CA GLY A 65 15.42 3.88 -8.33
C GLY A 65 14.38 4.20 -7.27
N TYR A 66 13.49 3.28 -6.99
CA TYR A 66 12.43 3.46 -5.99
C TYR A 66 12.52 2.40 -4.91
N VAL A 67 11.97 2.73 -3.75
CA VAL A 67 11.72 1.72 -2.73
C VAL A 67 10.24 1.35 -2.85
N TRP A 68 9.99 0.09 -3.12
CA TRP A 68 8.64 -0.45 -3.32
C TRP A 68 8.16 -1.09 -2.03
N TYR A 69 6.94 -0.79 -1.66
CA TYR A 69 6.34 -1.34 -0.44
C TYR A 69 5.19 -2.25 -0.82
N GLU A 70 5.19 -3.44 -0.23
CA GLU A 70 4.05 -4.32 -0.38
C GLU A 70 2.91 -3.80 0.46
N ILE A 71 1.74 -3.74 -0.15
CA ILE A 71 0.55 -3.23 0.53
C ILE A 71 -0.60 -4.20 0.40
N MET A 72 -1.54 -4.04 1.32
CA MET A 72 -2.79 -4.76 1.33
C MET A 72 -3.90 -3.73 1.46
N LEU A 73 -4.96 -3.87 0.66
CA LEU A 73 -6.11 -3.00 0.80
C LEU A 73 -6.87 -3.38 2.06
N ALA A 74 -7.32 -2.38 2.79
CA ALA A 74 -8.14 -2.64 3.96
C ALA A 74 -9.41 -3.38 3.53
N GLY A 75 -9.69 -4.51 4.17
CA GLY A 75 -10.86 -5.31 3.83
C GLY A 75 -10.69 -6.24 2.65
N ALA A 76 -9.51 -6.27 2.04
CA ALA A 76 -9.19 -7.18 0.94
C ALA A 76 -7.99 -8.04 1.32
N TYR A 77 -7.87 -9.18 0.65
CA TYR A 77 -6.74 -10.07 0.92
C TYR A 77 -5.67 -10.01 -0.15
N ASP A 78 -5.91 -9.23 -1.19
CA ASP A 78 -4.93 -9.09 -2.26
C ASP A 78 -3.81 -8.17 -1.81
N THR A 79 -2.61 -8.48 -2.26
CA THR A 79 -1.45 -7.61 -2.02
C THR A 79 -0.97 -7.07 -3.35
N GLY A 80 -0.22 -5.97 -3.26
CA GLY A 80 0.40 -5.36 -4.43
C GLY A 80 1.56 -4.50 -3.98
N TRP A 81 2.19 -3.82 -4.92
CA TRP A 81 3.38 -3.03 -4.64
C TRP A 81 3.19 -1.60 -5.09
N ILE A 82 3.58 -0.67 -4.26
CA ILE A 82 3.47 0.76 -4.53
C ILE A 82 4.83 1.42 -4.26
N ALA A 83 5.14 2.43 -5.05
CA ALA A 83 6.33 3.23 -4.78
C ALA A 83 6.15 3.99 -3.47
N GLY A 84 7.15 3.94 -2.62
CA GLY A 84 7.04 4.51 -1.27
C GLY A 84 6.77 6.01 -1.28
N SER A 85 7.27 6.73 -2.27
CA SER A 85 7.03 8.18 -2.34
C SER A 85 5.55 8.52 -2.47
N LEU A 86 4.71 7.57 -2.89
CA LEU A 86 3.28 7.81 -3.05
C LEU A 86 2.51 7.57 -1.75
N ILE A 87 3.18 7.08 -0.72
CA ILE A 87 2.57 6.85 0.58
C ILE A 87 3.38 7.48 1.71
N GLY A 88 4.16 8.50 1.39
CA GLY A 88 4.80 9.31 2.41
C GLY A 88 6.21 8.91 2.81
N PHE A 89 6.83 8.00 2.07
CA PHE A 89 8.22 7.63 2.34
C PHE A 89 9.23 8.39 1.51
#